data_de04e98c05ee7177cfbef54b96f576da
#
_entry.id   de04e98c05ee7177cfbef54b96f576da
#
_cell.length_a   1.000
_cell.length_b   1.000
_cell.length_c   1.000
_cell.angle_alpha   90.00
_cell.angle_beta   90.00
_cell.angle_gamma   90.00
#
_symmetry.space_group_name_H-M   'P 1'
#
loop_
_entity.id
_entity.type
_entity.pdbx_description
1 polymer ?
#
loop_
_entity_poly.entity_id
_entity_poly.type
_entity_poly.pdbx_seq_one_letter_code
_entity_poly.pdbx_strand_id
1 'polypeptide(L)'
;MNQKGFAPIVIALIVLILAGIGGTGYYLLSKQSPKQTACTQEAKICPDGSSVGRAGPNCEFAVCPEAKIDETANWSVYTNDKYSFEVKYPSNYTLFQGTDQVKAKVIPADLNSQKIFITDKPEMFFCCEPDYVSIEILGTYITDLEKYLPDQKIINADNSYRIKTKGYVAFNGEQAYQVQSDYGTDSPGNIILVNHNSKTYYITDNGLPLSEKIISTFKFLK
;
A
#
# COMPACT_ATOMS: atom_id res chain seq x y z
N MET A 1 61.84 -51.96 -29.44
CA MET A 1 61.04 -50.75 -29.68
C MET A 1 59.77 -50.85 -28.82
N ASN A 2 59.71 -50.02 -27.78
CA ASN A 2 58.61 -50.09 -26.79
C ASN A 2 57.36 -49.33 -27.26
N GLN A 3 56.37 -50.07 -27.68
CA GLN A 3 55.03 -49.49 -27.95
C GLN A 3 54.18 -49.40 -26.64
N LYS A 4 54.59 -48.53 -25.74
CA LYS A 4 53.83 -48.33 -24.46
C LYS A 4 53.35 -46.90 -24.34
N GLY A 5 52.51 -46.39 -25.23
CA GLY A 5 52.09 -45.01 -25.09
C GLY A 5 50.69 -44.63 -25.60
N PHE A 6 50.09 -45.42 -26.48
CA PHE A 6 48.89 -44.97 -27.18
C PHE A 6 47.57 -45.49 -26.55
N ALA A 7 47.58 -46.63 -25.86
CA ALA A 7 46.39 -47.26 -25.33
C ALA A 7 45.65 -46.38 -24.29
N PRO A 8 46.27 -45.71 -23.30
CA PRO A 8 45.55 -44.91 -22.32
C PRO A 8 44.93 -43.65 -22.93
N ILE A 9 45.54 -43.07 -23.95
CA ILE A 9 45.01 -41.86 -24.62
C ILE A 9 43.76 -42.21 -25.44
N VAL A 10 43.78 -43.34 -26.13
CA VAL A 10 42.63 -43.79 -26.93
C VAL A 10 41.42 -44.13 -26.02
N ILE A 11 41.67 -44.77 -24.88
CA ILE A 11 40.60 -45.07 -23.89
C ILE A 11 40.03 -43.78 -23.33
N ALA A 12 40.86 -42.79 -22.99
CA ALA A 12 40.40 -41.50 -22.49
C ALA A 12 39.50 -40.74 -23.50
N LEU A 13 39.89 -40.77 -24.78
CA LEU A 13 39.10 -40.17 -25.85
C LEU A 13 37.72 -40.85 -26.05
N ILE A 14 37.69 -42.18 -25.98
CA ILE A 14 36.43 -42.94 -26.09
C ILE A 14 35.50 -42.60 -24.93
N VAL A 15 36.01 -42.53 -23.72
CA VAL A 15 35.20 -42.14 -22.53
C VAL A 15 34.64 -40.74 -22.66
N LEU A 16 35.42 -39.77 -23.15
CA LEU A 16 34.96 -38.39 -23.37
C LEU A 16 33.86 -38.33 -24.46
N ILE A 17 33.99 -39.09 -25.53
CA ILE A 17 32.97 -39.16 -26.58
C ILE A 17 31.66 -39.76 -26.05
N LEU A 18 31.74 -40.84 -25.31
CA LEU A 18 30.56 -41.51 -24.72
C LEU A 18 29.88 -40.62 -23.67
N ALA A 19 30.65 -39.89 -22.85
CA ALA A 19 30.12 -38.91 -21.90
C ALA A 19 29.45 -37.72 -22.62
N GLY A 20 30.03 -37.27 -23.74
CA GLY A 20 29.46 -36.22 -24.57
C GLY A 20 28.13 -36.62 -25.21
N ILE A 21 28.06 -37.81 -25.80
CA ILE A 21 26.83 -38.33 -26.44
C ILE A 21 25.73 -38.62 -25.36
N GLY A 22 26.11 -39.21 -24.23
CA GLY A 22 25.20 -39.49 -23.13
C GLY A 22 24.68 -38.23 -22.47
N GLY A 23 25.51 -37.24 -22.25
CA GLY A 23 25.15 -35.94 -21.65
C GLY A 23 24.22 -35.13 -22.56
N THR A 24 24.52 -35.05 -23.86
CA THR A 24 23.64 -34.35 -24.82
C THR A 24 22.30 -35.04 -25.02
N GLY A 25 22.29 -36.38 -25.08
CA GLY A 25 21.04 -37.16 -25.16
C GLY A 25 20.14 -36.96 -23.94
N TYR A 26 20.72 -37.02 -22.73
CA TYR A 26 19.97 -36.75 -21.50
C TYR A 26 19.43 -35.33 -21.44
N TYR A 27 20.22 -34.32 -21.85
CA TYR A 27 19.83 -32.93 -21.87
C TYR A 27 18.66 -32.64 -22.85
N LEU A 28 18.66 -33.28 -24.02
CA LEU A 28 17.60 -33.15 -25.02
C LEU A 28 16.29 -33.84 -24.56
N LEU A 29 16.40 -34.99 -23.92
CA LEU A 29 15.21 -35.70 -23.39
C LEU A 29 14.59 -35.00 -22.19
N SER A 30 15.42 -34.35 -21.35
CA SER A 30 14.91 -33.59 -20.19
C SER A 30 14.19 -32.28 -20.55
N LYS A 31 14.36 -31.80 -21.79
CA LYS A 31 13.67 -30.59 -22.30
C LYS A 31 12.38 -30.89 -23.08
N GLN A 32 11.82 -32.08 -22.95
CA GLN A 32 10.46 -32.30 -23.48
C GLN A 32 9.48 -31.44 -22.68
N SER A 33 9.12 -30.29 -23.24
CA SER A 33 8.02 -29.46 -22.74
C SER A 33 6.75 -30.33 -22.61
N PRO A 34 6.00 -30.23 -21.51
CA PRO A 34 4.77 -30.95 -21.37
C PRO A 34 3.86 -30.64 -22.59
N LYS A 35 3.34 -31.68 -23.22
CA LYS A 35 2.39 -31.52 -24.32
C LYS A 35 1.27 -30.60 -23.87
N GLN A 36 1.19 -29.43 -24.49
CA GLN A 36 0.03 -28.55 -24.28
C GLN A 36 -1.19 -29.25 -24.86
N THR A 37 -2.08 -29.72 -23.99
CA THR A 37 -3.38 -30.21 -24.38
C THR A 37 -4.24 -29.01 -24.75
N ALA A 38 -4.76 -28.98 -25.99
CA ALA A 38 -5.71 -27.96 -26.40
C ALA A 38 -7.04 -28.20 -25.65
N CYS A 39 -7.33 -27.30 -24.72
CA CYS A 39 -8.58 -27.35 -23.97
C CYS A 39 -9.71 -26.68 -24.77
N THR A 40 -10.96 -27.06 -24.49
CA THR A 40 -12.13 -26.37 -25.05
C THR A 40 -12.16 -24.90 -24.64
N GLN A 41 -12.63 -24.04 -25.55
CA GLN A 41 -12.71 -22.58 -25.34
C GLN A 41 -13.94 -22.18 -24.51
N GLU A 42 -14.27 -22.95 -23.48
CA GLU A 42 -15.34 -22.61 -22.54
C GLU A 42 -14.84 -21.55 -21.53
N ALA A 43 -15.68 -20.58 -21.22
CA ALA A 43 -15.43 -19.58 -20.18
C ALA A 43 -16.41 -19.75 -19.04
N LYS A 44 -15.91 -19.71 -17.81
CA LYS A 44 -16.70 -19.64 -16.57
C LYS A 44 -16.73 -18.20 -16.09
N ILE A 45 -17.92 -17.67 -15.82
CA ILE A 45 -18.07 -16.33 -15.22
C ILE A 45 -17.81 -16.46 -13.72
N CYS A 46 -16.93 -15.61 -13.22
CA CYS A 46 -16.56 -15.51 -11.81
C CYS A 46 -17.49 -14.54 -11.06
N PRO A 47 -17.56 -14.63 -9.70
CA PRO A 47 -18.40 -13.74 -8.89
C PRO A 47 -18.04 -12.25 -9.01
N ASP A 48 -16.80 -11.91 -9.40
CA ASP A 48 -16.33 -10.55 -9.65
C ASP A 48 -16.69 -10.02 -11.05
N GLY A 49 -17.41 -10.82 -11.86
CA GLY A 49 -17.79 -10.50 -13.24
C GLY A 49 -16.69 -10.79 -14.27
N SER A 50 -15.51 -11.23 -13.86
CA SER A 50 -14.46 -11.69 -14.78
C SER A 50 -14.80 -13.07 -15.37
N SER A 51 -14.10 -13.48 -16.43
CA SER A 51 -14.22 -14.82 -16.99
C SER A 51 -12.89 -15.55 -16.96
N VAL A 52 -12.92 -16.84 -16.63
CA VAL A 52 -11.76 -17.72 -16.65
C VAL A 52 -11.98 -18.87 -17.61
N GLY A 53 -10.95 -19.18 -18.39
CA GLY A 53 -10.94 -20.31 -19.30
C GLY A 53 -10.38 -21.58 -18.66
N ARG A 54 -10.43 -22.68 -19.42
CA ARG A 54 -9.77 -23.94 -19.05
C ARG A 54 -8.29 -23.87 -19.35
N ALA A 55 -7.45 -24.32 -18.41
CA ALA A 55 -5.99 -24.29 -18.53
C ALA A 55 -5.35 -25.56 -17.95
N GLY A 56 -4.07 -25.76 -18.29
CA GLY A 56 -3.26 -26.86 -17.76
C GLY A 56 -3.54 -28.20 -18.40
N PRO A 57 -2.84 -29.26 -17.94
CA PRO A 57 -2.90 -30.59 -18.57
C PRO A 57 -4.27 -31.26 -18.42
N ASN A 58 -5.05 -30.91 -17.40
CA ASN A 58 -6.35 -31.51 -17.11
C ASN A 58 -7.53 -30.70 -17.65
N CYS A 59 -7.28 -29.56 -18.31
CA CYS A 59 -8.32 -28.67 -18.82
C CYS A 59 -9.35 -28.24 -17.76
N GLU A 60 -8.91 -27.98 -16.54
CA GLU A 60 -9.74 -27.45 -15.49
C GLU A 60 -9.87 -25.92 -15.64
N PHE A 61 -10.97 -25.33 -15.13
CA PHE A 61 -11.12 -23.90 -15.09
C PHE A 61 -10.08 -23.29 -14.14
N ALA A 62 -9.42 -22.21 -14.57
CA ALA A 62 -8.56 -21.45 -13.68
C ALA A 62 -9.35 -20.98 -12.45
N VAL A 63 -8.65 -20.81 -11.32
CA VAL A 63 -9.27 -20.32 -10.09
C VAL A 63 -9.78 -18.91 -10.33
N CYS A 64 -11.05 -18.66 -10.00
CA CYS A 64 -11.62 -17.33 -10.08
C CYS A 64 -10.83 -16.39 -9.15
N PRO A 65 -10.55 -15.13 -9.57
CA PRO A 65 -10.07 -14.12 -8.65
C PRO A 65 -11.06 -13.96 -7.48
N GLU A 66 -10.56 -13.80 -6.28
CA GLU A 66 -11.42 -13.43 -5.16
C GLU A 66 -12.07 -12.09 -5.48
N ALA A 67 -13.39 -12.01 -5.35
CA ALA A 67 -14.10 -10.75 -5.51
C ALA A 67 -13.52 -9.75 -4.50
N LYS A 68 -12.95 -8.64 -4.98
CA LYS A 68 -12.53 -7.55 -4.08
C LYS A 68 -13.79 -6.96 -3.46
N ILE A 69 -14.10 -7.38 -2.25
CA ILE A 69 -15.18 -6.77 -1.47
C ILE A 69 -14.74 -5.33 -1.20
N ASP A 70 -15.51 -4.36 -1.69
CA ASP A 70 -15.30 -2.96 -1.30
C ASP A 70 -15.76 -2.81 0.16
N GLU A 71 -14.83 -3.01 1.07
CA GLU A 71 -15.09 -2.88 2.52
C GLU A 71 -15.53 -1.48 2.91
N THR A 72 -15.43 -0.51 2.01
CA THR A 72 -15.88 0.88 2.21
C THR A 72 -17.24 1.17 1.58
N ALA A 73 -17.94 0.15 1.03
CA ALA A 73 -19.20 0.34 0.33
C ALA A 73 -20.31 0.96 1.23
N ASN A 74 -20.29 0.64 2.53
CA ASN A 74 -21.25 1.14 3.52
C ASN A 74 -20.70 2.30 4.36
N TRP A 75 -19.59 2.91 3.97
CA TRP A 75 -18.98 4.01 4.70
C TRP A 75 -19.69 5.32 4.40
N SER A 76 -19.71 6.20 5.39
CA SER A 76 -20.15 7.59 5.22
C SER A 76 -19.17 8.33 4.33
N VAL A 77 -19.68 9.27 3.53
CA VAL A 77 -18.86 10.11 2.63
C VAL A 77 -18.90 11.54 3.16
N TYR A 78 -17.74 12.13 3.37
CA TYR A 78 -17.60 13.55 3.62
C TYR A 78 -17.02 14.23 2.40
N THR A 79 -17.72 15.24 1.90
CA THR A 79 -17.29 16.08 0.77
C THR A 79 -17.08 17.51 1.27
N ASN A 80 -15.93 18.09 0.92
CA ASN A 80 -15.62 19.48 1.22
C ASN A 80 -15.47 20.27 -0.08
N ASP A 81 -16.53 20.94 -0.50
CA ASP A 81 -16.55 21.71 -1.75
C ASP A 81 -15.61 22.93 -1.71
N LYS A 82 -15.45 23.54 -0.53
CA LYS A 82 -14.56 24.71 -0.36
C LYS A 82 -13.10 24.37 -0.60
N TYR A 83 -12.70 23.18 -0.24
CA TYR A 83 -11.32 22.70 -0.34
C TYR A 83 -11.16 21.56 -1.34
N SER A 84 -12.22 21.25 -2.10
CA SER A 84 -12.21 20.29 -3.23
C SER A 84 -11.63 18.94 -2.87
N PHE A 85 -12.15 18.27 -1.82
CA PHE A 85 -11.77 16.90 -1.50
C PHE A 85 -12.94 16.09 -0.93
N GLU A 86 -12.78 14.79 -1.00
CA GLU A 86 -13.71 13.81 -0.45
C GLU A 86 -12.92 12.75 0.33
N VAL A 87 -13.52 12.23 1.40
CA VAL A 87 -13.00 11.10 2.17
C VAL A 87 -14.15 10.24 2.66
N LYS A 88 -13.98 8.92 2.65
CA LYS A 88 -14.92 8.00 3.26
C LYS A 88 -14.44 7.60 4.67
N TYR A 89 -15.38 7.33 5.55
CA TYR A 89 -15.11 6.87 6.92
C TYR A 89 -16.23 5.95 7.41
N PRO A 90 -15.95 5.03 8.35
CA PRO A 90 -16.95 4.12 8.89
C PRO A 90 -18.15 4.88 9.48
N SER A 91 -19.36 4.37 9.26
CA SER A 91 -20.60 5.06 9.69
C SER A 91 -20.74 5.18 11.22
N ASN A 92 -19.97 4.41 11.99
CA ASN A 92 -19.89 4.51 13.45
C ASN A 92 -18.84 5.52 13.95
N TYR A 93 -18.09 6.17 13.04
CA TYR A 93 -17.14 7.23 13.37
C TYR A 93 -17.86 8.58 13.40
N THR A 94 -17.36 9.47 14.21
CA THR A 94 -17.85 10.85 14.32
C THR A 94 -16.89 11.79 13.58
N LEU A 95 -17.45 12.65 12.74
CA LEU A 95 -16.73 13.71 12.06
C LEU A 95 -16.97 15.05 12.77
N PHE A 96 -15.89 15.73 13.07
CA PHE A 96 -15.90 17.08 13.61
C PHE A 96 -15.26 18.05 12.62
N GLN A 97 -15.79 19.25 12.55
CA GLN A 97 -15.27 20.32 11.68
C GLN A 97 -15.27 21.67 12.40
N GLY A 98 -14.16 22.38 12.33
CA GLY A 98 -14.04 23.76 12.80
C GLY A 98 -14.43 23.94 14.27
N THR A 99 -15.17 25.00 14.57
CA THR A 99 -15.57 25.41 15.92
C THR A 99 -16.54 24.46 16.63
N ASP A 100 -17.21 23.55 15.93
CA ASP A 100 -18.12 22.60 16.56
C ASP A 100 -17.40 21.64 17.50
N GLN A 101 -16.12 21.46 17.27
CA GLN A 101 -15.22 20.64 18.06
C GLN A 101 -14.92 21.23 19.43
N VAL A 102 -14.85 22.56 19.53
CA VAL A 102 -14.63 23.27 20.81
C VAL A 102 -15.82 23.14 21.74
N LYS A 103 -17.03 23.06 21.20
CA LYS A 103 -18.26 22.87 21.97
C LYS A 103 -18.38 21.47 22.58
N ALA A 104 -17.79 20.48 21.94
CA ALA A 104 -17.84 19.09 22.39
C ALA A 104 -16.91 18.77 23.56
N LYS A 105 -16.03 19.67 24.00
CA LYS A 105 -14.99 19.49 25.05
C LYS A 105 -13.99 18.35 24.79
N VAL A 106 -13.91 17.87 23.58
CA VAL A 106 -13.31 16.59 23.24
C VAL A 106 -11.96 16.73 22.55
N ILE A 107 -11.60 17.94 22.10
CA ILE A 107 -10.45 18.11 21.22
C ILE A 107 -9.61 19.34 21.62
N PRO A 108 -8.27 19.27 21.41
CA PRO A 108 -7.37 20.37 21.76
C PRO A 108 -7.81 21.74 21.23
N ALA A 109 -7.60 22.77 21.99
CA ALA A 109 -8.00 24.16 21.69
C ALA A 109 -7.35 24.79 20.45
N ASP A 110 -6.48 24.05 19.75
CA ASP A 110 -5.77 24.48 18.55
C ASP A 110 -6.53 24.25 17.23
N LEU A 111 -7.76 23.68 17.31
CA LEU A 111 -8.54 23.40 16.13
C LEU A 111 -9.17 24.65 15.53
N ASN A 112 -8.62 25.05 14.42
CA ASN A 112 -9.14 26.15 13.61
C ASN A 112 -10.24 25.66 12.66
N SER A 113 -10.95 26.60 12.03
CA SER A 113 -12.04 26.31 11.08
C SER A 113 -11.61 25.55 9.80
N GLN A 114 -10.34 25.24 9.66
CA GLN A 114 -9.76 24.57 8.49
C GLN A 114 -9.35 23.11 8.78
N LYS A 115 -9.64 22.62 9.98
CA LYS A 115 -9.31 21.25 10.39
C LYS A 115 -10.56 20.37 10.49
N ILE A 116 -10.43 19.16 9.99
CA ILE A 116 -11.45 18.11 10.07
C ILE A 116 -10.84 16.97 10.87
N PHE A 117 -11.64 16.39 11.74
CA PHE A 117 -11.23 15.29 12.59
C PHE A 117 -12.28 14.17 12.54
N ILE A 118 -11.84 12.94 12.28
CA ILE A 118 -12.69 11.75 12.17
C ILE A 118 -12.18 10.74 13.20
N THR A 119 -13.03 10.25 14.09
CA THR A 119 -12.64 9.34 15.18
C THR A 119 -13.76 8.38 15.58
N ASP A 120 -13.37 7.22 16.06
CA ASP A 120 -14.28 6.19 16.60
C ASP A 120 -14.74 6.49 18.04
N LYS A 121 -13.96 7.25 18.81
CA LYS A 121 -14.19 7.52 20.23
C LYS A 121 -14.11 9.01 20.56
N PRO A 122 -15.11 9.79 20.20
CA PRO A 122 -15.09 11.24 20.43
C PRO A 122 -14.98 11.64 21.92
N GLU A 123 -15.40 10.77 22.83
CA GLU A 123 -15.44 11.04 24.28
C GLU A 123 -14.16 10.65 25.01
N MET A 124 -13.27 9.89 24.36
CA MET A 124 -12.12 9.22 24.99
C MET A 124 -10.75 9.72 24.52
N PHE A 125 -10.71 10.88 23.89
CA PHE A 125 -9.49 11.40 23.26
C PHE A 125 -8.27 11.49 24.19
N PHE A 126 -8.51 11.58 25.49
CA PHE A 126 -7.42 11.74 26.47
C PHE A 126 -6.99 10.45 27.19
N CYS A 127 -7.72 9.32 27.03
CA CYS A 127 -7.43 8.16 27.87
C CYS A 127 -7.13 6.85 27.15
N CYS A 128 -7.49 6.67 25.89
CA CYS A 128 -7.56 5.32 25.35
C CYS A 128 -7.35 5.27 23.83
N GLU A 129 -6.27 5.83 23.33
CA GLU A 129 -5.84 5.75 21.91
C GLU A 129 -7.00 5.58 20.90
N PRO A 130 -7.80 6.61 20.63
CA PRO A 130 -8.85 6.52 19.64
C PRO A 130 -8.25 6.30 18.26
N ASP A 131 -8.91 5.55 17.42
CA ASP A 131 -8.60 5.54 16.00
C ASP A 131 -9.01 6.89 15.40
N TYR A 132 -8.11 7.57 14.71
CA TYR A 132 -8.43 8.89 14.15
C TYR A 132 -7.69 9.20 12.84
N VAL A 133 -8.32 10.08 12.08
CA VAL A 133 -7.72 10.81 10.95
C VAL A 133 -7.98 12.30 11.15
N SER A 134 -6.93 13.10 10.97
CA SER A 134 -7.02 14.56 10.99
C SER A 134 -6.60 15.11 9.63
N ILE A 135 -7.39 16.02 9.09
CA ILE A 135 -7.11 16.72 7.82
C ILE A 135 -7.14 18.21 8.11
N GLU A 136 -6.00 18.86 8.02
CA GLU A 136 -5.85 20.30 8.17
C GLU A 136 -5.46 20.93 6.85
N ILE A 137 -6.13 22.01 6.49
CA ILE A 137 -5.81 22.77 5.28
C ILE A 137 -5.02 24.00 5.70
N LEU A 138 -3.74 24.02 5.33
CA LEU A 138 -2.88 25.16 5.58
C LEU A 138 -3.20 26.27 4.56
N GLY A 139 -3.34 27.48 5.04
CA GLY A 139 -3.76 28.62 4.20
C GLY A 139 -2.75 29.06 3.15
N THR A 140 -1.58 28.42 3.11
CA THR A 140 -0.45 28.75 2.21
C THR A 140 0.02 27.52 1.46
N TYR A 141 0.51 27.77 0.22
CA TYR A 141 1.24 26.76 -0.54
C TYR A 141 2.66 26.65 -0.03
N ILE A 142 3.07 25.46 0.41
CA ILE A 142 4.40 25.20 0.94
C ILE A 142 5.27 24.61 -0.16
N THR A 143 6.28 25.34 -0.59
CA THR A 143 7.16 24.94 -1.70
C THR A 143 8.11 23.80 -1.34
N ASP A 144 8.53 23.72 -0.08
CA ASP A 144 9.45 22.70 0.42
C ASP A 144 8.78 21.95 1.58
N LEU A 145 8.07 20.87 1.21
CA LEU A 145 7.28 20.07 2.15
C LEU A 145 8.18 19.36 3.17
N GLU A 146 9.39 18.97 2.76
CA GLU A 146 10.34 18.31 3.66
C GLU A 146 10.79 19.24 4.79
N LYS A 147 11.10 20.49 4.47
CA LYS A 147 11.53 21.48 5.48
C LYS A 147 10.39 21.98 6.35
N TYR A 148 9.14 21.84 5.91
CA TYR A 148 7.98 22.26 6.70
C TYR A 148 7.77 21.37 7.93
N LEU A 149 8.12 20.10 7.86
CA LEU A 149 8.12 19.19 9.00
C LEU A 149 9.52 19.19 9.64
N PRO A 150 9.84 20.15 10.53
CA PRO A 150 11.08 20.08 11.27
C PRO A 150 11.06 18.82 12.13
N ASP A 151 12.20 18.15 12.19
CA ASP A 151 12.41 16.93 12.97
C ASP A 151 11.92 17.05 14.42
N GLN A 152 11.89 18.27 14.95
CA GLN A 152 11.44 18.57 16.32
C GLN A 152 9.92 18.50 16.56
N LYS A 153 9.09 18.57 15.51
CA LYS A 153 7.62 18.37 15.67
C LYS A 153 7.24 16.89 15.63
N ILE A 154 8.11 16.07 15.10
CA ILE A 154 7.93 14.63 14.97
C ILE A 154 8.62 13.90 16.12
N ILE A 155 9.63 14.54 16.74
CA ILE A 155 10.42 13.97 17.83
C ILE A 155 9.98 14.61 19.14
N ASN A 156 9.38 13.83 20.03
CA ASN A 156 9.18 14.26 21.42
C ASN A 156 10.53 14.39 22.13
N ALA A 157 10.56 15.18 23.19
CA ALA A 157 11.76 15.49 23.96
C ALA A 157 12.51 14.28 24.53
N ASP A 158 11.89 13.08 24.53
CA ASP A 158 12.46 11.84 25.01
C ASP A 158 12.97 10.90 23.90
N ASN A 159 13.00 11.34 22.62
CA ASN A 159 13.39 10.52 21.47
C ASN A 159 12.56 9.22 21.30
N SER A 160 11.33 9.17 21.81
CA SER A 160 10.50 7.96 21.77
C SER A 160 9.90 7.68 20.38
N TYR A 161 10.00 8.62 19.44
CA TYR A 161 9.52 8.46 18.07
C TYR A 161 10.60 7.92 17.15
N ARG A 162 10.35 6.75 16.60
CA ARG A 162 11.16 6.23 15.51
C ARG A 162 10.49 6.54 14.19
N ILE A 163 11.09 7.43 13.42
CA ILE A 163 10.73 7.58 12.01
C ILE A 163 11.09 6.27 11.32
N LYS A 164 10.07 5.57 10.82
CA LYS A 164 10.22 4.33 10.07
C LYS A 164 10.62 4.61 8.64
N THR A 165 9.89 5.51 7.99
CA THR A 165 10.18 5.95 6.62
C THR A 165 9.81 7.41 6.46
N LYS A 166 10.55 8.14 5.60
CA LYS A 166 10.21 9.48 5.15
C LYS A 166 10.62 9.66 3.70
N GLY A 167 9.87 10.45 2.95
CA GLY A 167 10.19 10.76 1.57
C GLY A 167 8.99 11.18 0.73
N TYR A 168 9.26 11.46 -0.52
CA TYR A 168 8.22 11.82 -1.49
C TYR A 168 7.51 10.59 -2.00
N VAL A 169 6.18 10.66 -2.05
CA VAL A 169 5.28 9.59 -2.53
C VAL A 169 4.23 10.19 -3.48
N ALA A 170 3.61 9.35 -4.29
CA ALA A 170 2.42 9.75 -5.04
C ALA A 170 1.18 9.62 -4.15
N PHE A 171 0.39 10.68 -4.04
CA PHE A 171 -0.85 10.71 -3.29
C PHE A 171 -1.95 11.39 -4.12
N ASN A 172 -2.93 10.61 -4.58
CA ASN A 172 -4.05 11.10 -5.42
C ASN A 172 -3.63 11.88 -6.68
N GLY A 173 -2.55 11.44 -7.32
CA GLY A 173 -2.02 12.08 -8.54
C GLY A 173 -1.10 13.27 -8.29
N GLU A 174 -0.94 13.70 -7.04
CA GLU A 174 -0.04 14.76 -6.62
C GLU A 174 1.23 14.17 -5.98
N GLN A 175 2.30 14.97 -5.93
CA GLN A 175 3.49 14.65 -5.17
C GLN A 175 3.31 15.08 -3.71
N ALA A 176 3.36 14.13 -2.80
CA ALA A 176 3.25 14.35 -1.36
C ALA A 176 4.56 14.02 -0.64
N TYR A 177 4.81 14.64 0.49
CA TYR A 177 5.85 14.23 1.42
C TYR A 177 5.22 13.45 2.57
N GLN A 178 5.64 12.21 2.76
CA GLN A 178 5.12 11.32 3.79
C GLN A 178 6.17 11.01 4.83
N VAL A 179 5.76 11.00 6.08
CA VAL A 179 6.52 10.48 7.21
C VAL A 179 5.69 9.41 7.90
N GLN A 180 6.28 8.24 8.10
CA GLN A 180 5.70 7.16 8.90
C GLN A 180 6.54 6.98 10.16
N SER A 181 5.90 6.93 11.31
CA SER A 181 6.55 6.65 12.58
C SER A 181 6.15 5.27 13.12
N ASP A 182 7.03 4.66 13.91
CA ASP A 182 6.62 3.53 14.73
C ASP A 182 5.66 4.03 15.81
N TYR A 183 4.62 3.24 16.01
CA TYR A 183 3.55 3.51 16.94
C TYR A 183 4.07 3.73 18.37
N GLY A 184 3.76 4.88 18.92
CA GLY A 184 3.91 5.20 20.34
C GLY A 184 2.69 6.01 20.74
N THR A 185 2.25 5.89 21.99
CA THR A 185 0.96 6.33 22.51
C THR A 185 0.55 7.79 22.24
N ASP A 186 1.48 8.64 21.78
CA ASP A 186 1.24 10.08 21.62
C ASP A 186 1.64 10.64 20.24
N SER A 187 1.85 9.78 19.23
CA SER A 187 2.32 10.21 17.92
C SER A 187 1.35 9.95 16.79
N PRO A 188 1.27 10.82 15.79
CA PRO A 188 0.68 10.44 14.52
C PRO A 188 1.48 9.28 13.92
N GLY A 189 0.80 8.20 13.53
CA GLY A 189 1.42 7.07 12.85
C GLY A 189 1.91 7.44 11.46
N ASN A 190 1.09 8.20 10.72
CA ASN A 190 1.42 8.75 9.41
C ASN A 190 1.17 10.25 9.37
N ILE A 191 2.06 10.95 8.68
CA ILE A 191 1.91 12.36 8.31
C ILE A 191 2.07 12.45 6.81
N ILE A 192 1.10 13.07 6.14
CA ILE A 192 1.14 13.32 4.70
C ILE A 192 0.96 14.81 4.48
N LEU A 193 1.95 15.44 3.85
CA LEU A 193 1.87 16.81 3.33
C LEU A 193 1.71 16.75 1.82
N VAL A 194 0.66 17.36 1.31
CA VAL A 194 0.40 17.39 -0.13
C VAL A 194 -0.11 18.76 -0.57
N ASN A 195 0.40 19.23 -1.70
CA ASN A 195 -0.05 20.47 -2.32
C ASN A 195 -1.12 20.17 -3.37
N HIS A 196 -2.25 20.87 -3.29
CA HIS A 196 -3.30 20.83 -4.31
C HIS A 196 -4.02 22.19 -4.37
N ASN A 197 -4.31 22.69 -5.59
CA ASN A 197 -5.02 23.95 -5.82
C ASN A 197 -4.50 25.13 -4.98
N SER A 198 -3.19 25.36 -5.01
CA SER A 198 -2.50 26.44 -4.27
C SER A 198 -2.62 26.38 -2.76
N LYS A 199 -2.95 25.25 -2.19
CA LYS A 199 -3.01 24.99 -0.75
C LYS A 199 -2.19 23.77 -0.37
N THR A 200 -1.77 23.71 0.88
CA THR A 200 -1.14 22.51 1.45
C THR A 200 -2.12 21.83 2.41
N TYR A 201 -2.26 20.54 2.26
CA TYR A 201 -3.04 19.67 3.12
C TYR A 201 -2.08 18.93 4.03
N TYR A 202 -2.37 18.96 5.33
CA TYR A 202 -1.65 18.25 6.36
C TYR A 202 -2.57 17.15 6.90
N ILE A 203 -2.30 15.90 6.54
CA ILE A 203 -3.13 14.75 6.88
C ILE A 203 -2.35 13.89 7.86
N THR A 204 -2.97 13.54 8.97
CA THR A 204 -2.36 12.66 9.98
C THR A 204 -3.32 11.59 10.43
N ASP A 205 -2.77 10.45 10.83
CA ASP A 205 -3.49 9.38 11.50
C ASP A 205 -2.65 8.81 12.65
N ASN A 206 -3.22 7.87 13.38
CA ASN A 206 -2.50 7.20 14.48
C ASN A 206 -1.84 5.87 14.06
N GLY A 207 -1.75 5.56 12.77
CA GLY A 207 -1.09 4.35 12.24
C GLY A 207 -1.88 3.06 12.45
N LEU A 208 -3.14 3.12 12.86
CA LEU A 208 -3.99 1.94 12.93
C LEU A 208 -4.53 1.56 11.54
N PRO A 209 -4.77 0.26 11.27
CA PRO A 209 -5.18 -0.21 9.95
C PRO A 209 -6.43 0.47 9.40
N LEU A 210 -7.37 0.86 10.28
CA LEU A 210 -8.62 1.48 9.86
C LEU A 210 -8.44 2.95 9.52
N SER A 211 -7.60 3.69 10.26
CA SER A 211 -7.25 5.08 9.94
C SER A 211 -6.46 5.15 8.63
N GLU A 212 -5.51 4.25 8.39
CA GLU A 212 -4.82 4.13 7.10
C GLU A 212 -5.81 3.87 5.95
N LYS A 213 -6.82 3.03 6.20
CA LYS A 213 -7.86 2.75 5.23
C LYS A 213 -8.74 3.96 4.94
N ILE A 214 -9.08 4.77 5.94
CA ILE A 214 -9.78 6.05 5.76
C ILE A 214 -8.97 6.96 4.84
N ILE A 215 -7.67 7.14 5.12
CA ILE A 215 -6.77 7.95 4.27
C ILE A 215 -6.70 7.42 2.84
N SER A 216 -6.73 6.11 2.64
CA SER A 216 -6.71 5.52 1.30
C SER A 216 -7.94 5.87 0.44
N THR A 217 -9.04 6.28 1.07
CA THR A 217 -10.26 6.72 0.38
C THR A 217 -10.25 8.21 0.04
N PHE A 218 -9.29 8.97 0.60
CA PHE A 218 -9.18 10.40 0.32
C PHE A 218 -8.93 10.64 -1.16
N LYS A 219 -9.60 11.62 -1.73
CA LYS A 219 -9.38 12.06 -3.12
C LYS A 219 -9.64 13.53 -3.29
N PHE A 220 -8.86 14.17 -4.14
CA PHE A 220 -9.12 15.53 -4.61
C PHE A 220 -10.25 15.53 -5.63
N LEU A 221 -11.12 16.53 -5.54
CA LEU A 221 -12.18 16.80 -6.51
C LEU A 221 -11.70 17.79 -7.57
N LYS A 222 -12.23 17.65 -8.77
CA LYS A 222 -11.88 18.53 -9.90
C LYS A 222 -12.60 19.86 -9.81
#